data_77b1cb7e226a7ef35755800ce5bf329c
#
_entry.id   77b1cb7e226a7ef35755800ce5bf329c
#
_cell.length_a   1.000
_cell.length_b   1.000
_cell.length_c   1.000
_cell.angle_alpha   90.00
_cell.angle_beta   90.00
_cell.angle_gamma   90.00
#
_symmetry.space_group_name_H-M   'P 1'
#
loop_
_entity.id
_entity.type
_entity.pdbx_description
1 polymer ?
#
loop_
_entity_poly.entity_id
_entity_poly.type
_entity_poly.pdbx_seq_one_letter_code
_entity_poly.pdbx_strand_id
1 'polypeptide(L)'
;MSARLAELKHLISTVLLAASVLCTTQVQAHGGLALADDMCVLTVGPYRMHFTGYQPLSQEEEFCEDIPEVGKTVIALDYIQEELRPLTTEVRIIRDTGSEENLDAITVFHLPPKV
;
A
#
# COMPACT_ATOMS: atom_id res chain seq x y z
N MET A 1 -21.86 -56.09 -14.59
CA MET A 1 -22.42 -54.69 -14.50
C MET A 1 -21.78 -53.92 -13.34
N SER A 2 -21.43 -54.54 -12.26
CA SER A 2 -20.83 -53.88 -11.07
C SER A 2 -19.39 -53.38 -11.28
N ALA A 3 -18.53 -54.07 -12.03
CA ALA A 3 -17.15 -53.65 -12.27
C ALA A 3 -17.05 -52.34 -13.08
N ARG A 4 -17.89 -52.14 -14.08
CA ARG A 4 -17.90 -50.92 -14.89
C ARG A 4 -18.39 -49.69 -14.09
N LEU A 5 -19.28 -49.89 -13.13
CA LEU A 5 -19.73 -48.83 -12.22
C LEU A 5 -18.64 -48.43 -11.22
N ALA A 6 -17.81 -49.38 -10.78
CA ALA A 6 -16.67 -49.08 -9.90
C ALA A 6 -15.59 -48.27 -10.64
N GLU A 7 -15.24 -48.65 -11.87
CA GLU A 7 -14.29 -47.93 -12.69
C GLU A 7 -14.78 -46.49 -13.02
N LEU A 8 -16.07 -46.32 -13.32
CA LEU A 8 -16.65 -45.04 -13.59
C LEU A 8 -16.58 -44.10 -12.36
N LYS A 9 -16.81 -44.62 -11.16
CA LYS A 9 -16.69 -43.86 -9.91
C LYS A 9 -15.25 -43.42 -9.64
N HIS A 10 -14.26 -44.25 -9.90
CA HIS A 10 -12.86 -43.88 -9.74
C HIS A 10 -12.44 -42.84 -10.77
N LEU A 11 -12.91 -42.93 -12.00
CA LEU A 11 -12.63 -41.94 -13.05
C LEU A 11 -13.24 -40.56 -12.69
N ILE A 12 -14.47 -40.51 -12.21
CA ILE A 12 -15.14 -39.29 -11.76
C ILE A 12 -14.42 -38.70 -10.56
N SER A 13 -14.02 -39.52 -9.61
CA SER A 13 -13.30 -39.06 -8.40
C SER A 13 -11.93 -38.46 -8.73
N THR A 14 -11.18 -39.08 -9.67
CA THR A 14 -9.88 -38.54 -10.10
C THR A 14 -10.01 -37.28 -10.91
N VAL A 15 -11.03 -37.15 -11.75
CA VAL A 15 -11.31 -35.89 -12.50
C VAL A 15 -11.73 -34.77 -11.56
N LEU A 16 -12.56 -35.05 -10.54
CA LEU A 16 -12.93 -34.03 -9.54
C LEU A 16 -11.71 -33.59 -8.71
N LEU A 17 -10.83 -34.51 -8.33
CA LEU A 17 -9.64 -34.19 -7.57
C LEU A 17 -8.64 -33.36 -8.40
N ALA A 18 -8.49 -33.68 -9.69
CA ALA A 18 -7.66 -32.91 -10.61
C ALA A 18 -8.22 -31.51 -10.87
N ALA A 19 -9.54 -31.37 -10.96
CA ALA A 19 -10.21 -30.07 -11.16
C ALA A 19 -10.05 -29.16 -9.94
N SER A 20 -10.03 -29.70 -8.72
CA SER A 20 -9.85 -28.89 -7.50
C SER A 20 -8.43 -28.34 -7.34
N VAL A 21 -7.41 -28.99 -7.90
CA VAL A 21 -6.02 -28.51 -7.88
C VAL A 21 -5.79 -27.37 -8.88
N LEU A 22 -6.60 -27.29 -9.95
CA LEU A 22 -6.52 -26.21 -10.96
C LEU A 22 -7.23 -24.91 -10.54
N CYS A 23 -8.04 -24.94 -9.49
CA CYS A 23 -8.72 -23.78 -8.94
C CYS A 23 -7.93 -23.10 -7.79
N THR A 24 -6.61 -23.14 -7.79
CA THR A 24 -5.82 -22.24 -6.96
C THR A 24 -5.88 -20.85 -7.58
N THR A 25 -6.96 -20.12 -7.29
CA THR A 25 -6.96 -18.68 -7.48
C THR A 25 -5.83 -18.13 -6.63
N GLN A 26 -4.83 -17.57 -7.26
CA GLN A 26 -3.84 -16.77 -6.55
C GLN A 26 -4.61 -15.58 -5.95
N VAL A 27 -4.87 -15.65 -4.67
CA VAL A 27 -5.28 -14.48 -3.91
C VAL A 27 -4.05 -13.59 -3.87
N GLN A 28 -3.96 -12.68 -4.82
CA GLN A 28 -3.05 -11.55 -4.69
C GLN A 28 -3.61 -10.70 -3.55
N ALA A 29 -3.05 -10.88 -2.38
CA ALA A 29 -3.35 -10.08 -1.19
C ALA A 29 -2.71 -8.68 -1.26
N HIS A 30 -2.45 -8.18 -2.46
CA HIS A 30 -2.06 -6.80 -2.71
C HIS A 30 -3.23 -6.13 -3.42
N GLY A 31 -4.18 -5.64 -2.64
CA GLY A 31 -5.19 -4.68 -3.09
C GLY A 31 -4.55 -3.31 -3.33
N GLY A 32 -3.39 -3.27 -3.99
CA GLY A 32 -2.79 -2.03 -4.45
C GLY A 32 -3.41 -1.67 -5.80
N LEU A 33 -3.98 -0.49 -5.91
CA LEU A 33 -4.16 0.19 -7.18
C LEU A 33 -2.84 0.12 -7.96
N ALA A 34 -2.89 -0.03 -9.27
CA ALA A 34 -1.69 0.07 -10.09
C ALA A 34 -0.99 1.41 -9.74
N LEU A 35 0.32 1.39 -9.56
CA LEU A 35 1.12 2.57 -9.17
C LEU A 35 0.85 3.82 -10.04
N ALA A 36 0.34 3.63 -11.26
CA ALA A 36 -0.02 4.70 -12.19
C ALA A 36 -1.34 5.40 -11.81
N ASP A 37 -2.21 4.71 -11.06
CA ASP A 37 -3.53 5.21 -10.66
C ASP A 37 -3.57 5.56 -9.17
N ASP A 38 -2.45 5.38 -8.46
CA ASP A 38 -2.33 5.68 -7.04
C ASP A 38 -2.01 7.17 -6.84
N MET A 39 -3.01 7.93 -6.43
CA MET A 39 -2.88 9.37 -6.12
C MET A 39 -2.05 9.63 -4.86
N CYS A 40 -1.83 8.61 -4.04
CA CYS A 40 -1.11 8.70 -2.78
C CYS A 40 0.41 8.56 -2.92
N VAL A 41 0.96 8.75 -4.11
CA VAL A 41 2.41 8.62 -4.38
C VAL A 41 3.11 9.96 -4.37
N LEU A 42 4.11 10.09 -3.49
CA LEU A 42 5.05 11.20 -3.49
C LEU A 42 6.26 10.88 -4.38
N THR A 43 6.67 11.86 -5.18
CA THR A 43 7.93 11.80 -5.94
C THR A 43 9.03 12.52 -5.16
N VAL A 44 10.12 11.81 -4.86
CA VAL A 44 11.27 12.32 -4.10
C VAL A 44 12.53 12.12 -4.95
N GLY A 45 12.91 13.12 -5.72
CA GLY A 45 13.97 13.01 -6.72
C GLY A 45 13.62 11.91 -7.74
N PRO A 46 14.49 10.91 -7.96
CA PRO A 46 14.21 9.79 -8.87
C PRO A 46 13.32 8.70 -8.24
N TYR A 47 12.99 8.83 -6.97
CA TYR A 47 12.28 7.80 -6.18
C TYR A 47 10.83 8.15 -5.95
N ARG A 48 10.05 7.12 -5.57
CA ARG A 48 8.66 7.25 -5.18
C ARG A 48 8.41 6.62 -3.82
N MET A 49 7.57 7.27 -3.04
CA MET A 49 7.13 6.81 -1.74
C MET A 49 5.60 6.83 -1.70
N HIS A 50 5.01 5.87 -1.03
CA HIS A 50 3.59 5.90 -0.76
C HIS A 50 3.34 6.74 0.50
N PHE A 51 2.38 7.64 0.41
CA PHE A 51 1.97 8.52 1.51
C PHE A 51 0.56 8.16 1.96
N THR A 52 0.36 7.93 3.24
CA THR A 52 -0.96 7.68 3.79
C THR A 52 -1.13 8.38 5.12
N GLY A 53 -2.26 9.02 5.31
CA GLY A 53 -2.68 9.61 6.58
C GLY A 53 -3.78 8.79 7.25
N TYR A 54 -3.75 8.75 8.56
CA TYR A 54 -4.76 8.09 9.40
C TYR A 54 -5.21 9.03 10.51
N GLN A 55 -6.51 9.13 10.70
CA GLN A 55 -7.09 9.80 11.87
C GLN A 55 -7.94 8.80 12.67
N PRO A 56 -7.51 8.40 13.87
CA PRO A 56 -8.16 7.31 14.63
C PRO A 56 -9.63 7.55 14.98
N LEU A 57 -10.08 8.79 14.92
CA LEU A 57 -11.46 9.19 15.23
C LEU A 57 -12.28 9.53 13.99
N SER A 58 -11.66 9.53 12.81
CA SER A 58 -12.36 9.73 11.55
C SER A 58 -13.08 8.47 11.09
N GLN A 59 -14.15 8.65 10.32
CA GLN A 59 -14.85 7.54 9.66
C GLN A 59 -14.12 7.07 8.39
N GLU A 60 -13.21 7.88 7.88
CA GLU A 60 -12.34 7.53 6.77
C GLU A 60 -11.09 6.83 7.29
N GLU A 61 -10.82 5.64 6.78
CA GLU A 61 -9.71 4.81 7.25
C GLU A 61 -8.35 5.34 6.80
N GLU A 62 -8.28 5.86 5.56
CA GLU A 62 -7.04 6.34 4.94
C GLU A 62 -7.31 7.55 4.04
N PHE A 63 -6.37 8.49 4.02
CA PHE A 63 -6.40 9.65 3.14
C PHE A 63 -4.99 10.08 2.74
N CYS A 64 -4.85 10.74 1.60
CA CYS A 64 -3.55 11.22 1.11
C CYS A 64 -3.57 12.62 0.49
N GLU A 65 -4.74 13.18 0.24
CA GLU A 65 -4.87 14.53 -0.34
C GLU A 65 -5.41 15.50 0.71
N ASP A 66 -6.64 15.28 1.15
CA ASP A 66 -7.31 16.15 2.09
C ASP A 66 -7.37 15.53 3.48
N ILE A 67 -6.90 16.27 4.48
CA ILE A 67 -7.05 15.85 5.88
C ILE A 67 -8.47 16.22 6.31
N PRO A 68 -9.33 15.21 6.64
CA PRO A 68 -10.76 15.45 6.86
C PRO A 68 -11.06 16.33 8.07
N GLU A 69 -10.23 16.25 9.11
CA GLU A 69 -10.47 16.97 10.36
C GLU A 69 -9.18 17.50 10.98
N VAL A 70 -9.32 18.54 11.80
CA VAL A 70 -8.22 19.01 12.65
C VAL A 70 -8.12 18.10 13.86
N GLY A 71 -7.01 17.40 14.00
CA GLY A 71 -6.83 16.45 15.11
C GLY A 71 -5.55 15.62 15.01
N LYS A 72 -5.51 14.59 15.86
CA LYS A 72 -4.41 13.66 15.87
C LYS A 72 -4.36 12.89 14.55
N THR A 73 -3.27 13.06 13.83
CA THR A 73 -3.02 12.42 12.54
C THR A 73 -1.74 11.60 12.62
N VAL A 74 -1.78 10.40 12.07
CA VAL A 74 -0.61 9.55 11.85
C VAL A 74 -0.29 9.58 10.37
N ILE A 75 0.94 9.90 10.01
CA ILE A 75 1.43 9.86 8.64
C ILE A 75 2.33 8.64 8.47
N ALA A 76 2.03 7.81 7.49
CA ALA A 76 2.88 6.71 7.05
C ALA A 76 3.53 7.05 5.71
N LEU A 77 4.81 6.82 5.61
CA LEU A 77 5.61 6.97 4.40
C LEU A 77 6.27 5.64 4.09
N ASP A 78 5.85 4.99 3.01
CA ASP A 78 6.34 3.68 2.63
C ASP A 78 7.25 3.78 1.41
N TYR A 79 8.43 3.17 1.50
CA TYR A 79 9.36 3.11 0.38
C TYR A 79 8.84 2.14 -0.69
N ILE A 80 8.62 2.64 -1.89
CA ILE A 80 8.21 1.80 -3.03
C ILE A 80 9.41 1.07 -3.60
N GLN A 81 10.57 1.76 -3.71
CA GLN A 81 11.79 1.16 -4.21
C GLN A 81 12.71 0.72 -3.06
N GLU A 82 13.29 -0.46 -3.20
CA GLU A 82 14.24 -1.02 -2.21
C GLU A 82 15.51 -0.18 -2.05
N GLU A 83 15.91 0.56 -3.08
CA GLU A 83 17.06 1.44 -3.10
C GLU A 83 16.95 2.59 -2.10
N LEU A 84 15.74 2.93 -1.67
CA LEU A 84 15.50 3.95 -0.65
C LEU A 84 15.87 3.49 0.76
N ARG A 85 15.82 2.18 1.04
CA ARG A 85 16.01 1.65 2.40
C ARG A 85 17.35 1.98 3.05
N PRO A 86 18.49 1.93 2.35
CA PRO A 86 19.77 2.30 2.90
C PRO A 86 20.04 3.81 2.89
N LEU A 87 19.18 4.62 2.29
CA LEU A 87 19.38 6.06 2.19
C LEU A 87 18.91 6.78 3.45
N THR A 88 19.67 7.79 3.83
CA THR A 88 19.24 8.70 4.90
C THR A 88 18.05 9.53 4.43
N THR A 89 16.97 9.46 5.15
CA THR A 89 15.72 10.17 4.85
C THR A 89 15.40 11.20 5.92
N GLU A 90 15.07 12.40 5.50
CA GLU A 90 14.53 13.49 6.33
C GLU A 90 13.09 13.77 5.92
N VAL A 91 12.22 13.99 6.90
CA VAL A 91 10.82 14.36 6.66
C VAL A 91 10.53 15.70 7.32
N ARG A 92 9.95 16.60 6.54
CA ARG A 92 9.56 17.93 7.03
C ARG A 92 8.13 18.25 6.56
N ILE A 93 7.27 18.61 7.49
CA ILE A 93 5.94 19.15 7.19
C ILE A 93 6.03 20.65 7.36
N ILE A 94 5.72 21.37 6.31
CA ILE A 94 5.77 22.84 6.27
C ILE A 94 4.39 23.42 6.03
N ARG A 95 4.20 24.65 6.47
CA ARG A 95 3.02 25.42 6.10
C ARG A 95 3.19 25.92 4.66
N ASP A 96 2.19 25.69 3.83
CA ASP A 96 2.17 26.25 2.49
C ASP A 96 1.96 27.78 2.58
N THR A 97 2.99 28.51 2.21
CA THR A 97 3.00 29.98 2.14
C THR A 97 3.21 30.48 0.70
N GLY A 98 3.24 29.54 -0.26
CA GLY A 98 3.58 29.83 -1.66
C GLY A 98 5.06 30.17 -1.87
N SER A 99 5.93 30.00 -0.85
CA SER A 99 7.36 30.25 -0.91
C SER A 99 8.11 29.22 -0.09
N GLU A 100 9.22 28.74 -0.60
CA GLU A 100 10.14 27.83 0.10
C GLU A 100 11.25 28.60 0.86
N GLU A 101 11.18 29.91 0.89
CA GLU A 101 12.15 30.71 1.65
C GLU A 101 11.95 30.50 3.15
N ASN A 102 13.07 30.37 3.86
CA ASN A 102 13.09 30.19 5.31
C ASN A 102 12.25 29.01 5.81
N LEU A 103 12.59 27.81 5.35
CA LEU A 103 11.88 26.56 5.70
C LEU A 103 11.73 26.35 7.21
N ASP A 104 12.72 26.77 8.01
CA ASP A 104 12.65 26.59 9.47
C ASP A 104 11.52 27.37 10.12
N ALA A 105 11.23 28.57 9.60
CA ALA A 105 10.14 29.41 10.13
C ALA A 105 8.75 28.87 9.80
N ILE A 106 8.61 28.13 8.70
CA ILE A 106 7.33 27.56 8.26
C ILE A 106 7.18 26.08 8.60
N THR A 107 8.22 25.44 9.15
CA THR A 107 8.18 24.03 9.55
C THR A 107 7.27 23.86 10.77
N VAL A 108 6.29 22.96 10.63
CA VAL A 108 5.37 22.58 11.72
C VAL A 108 5.76 21.24 12.35
N PHE A 109 6.47 20.40 11.60
CA PHE A 109 7.00 19.14 12.07
C PHE A 109 8.31 18.81 11.34
N HIS A 110 9.27 18.26 12.05
CA HIS A 110 10.55 17.85 11.48
C HIS A 110 11.00 16.52 12.09
N LEU A 111 11.18 15.53 11.25
CA LEU A 111 11.88 14.29 11.58
C LEU A 111 13.30 14.41 11.01
N PRO A 112 14.34 14.48 11.88
CA PRO A 112 15.71 14.65 11.43
C PRO A 112 16.19 13.45 10.60
N PRO A 113 17.27 13.62 9.83
CA PRO A 113 17.81 12.57 8.98
C PRO A 113 18.07 11.27 9.74
N LYS A 114 17.54 10.17 9.21
CA LYS A 114 17.65 8.85 9.79
C LYS A 114 17.72 7.80 8.67
N VAL A 115 18.49 6.73 8.92
CA VAL A 115 18.51 5.52 8.09
C VAL A 115 17.60 4.48 8.69
#